data_e5013ec270d6560ce82a9d44d364e7e1
#
_entry.id   e5013ec270d6560ce82a9d44d364e7e1
#
_cell.length_a   1.000
_cell.length_b   1.000
_cell.length_c   1.000
_cell.angle_alpha   90.00
_cell.angle_beta   90.00
_cell.angle_gamma   90.00
#
_symmetry.space_group_name_H-M   'P 1'
#
loop_
_entity.id
_entity.type
_entity.pdbx_description
1 polymer ?
#
loop_
_entity_poly.entity_id
_entity_poly.type
_entity_poly.pdbx_seq_one_letter_code
_entity_poly.pdbx_strand_id
1 'polypeptide(L)'
;TGEIDYEKTQTDSIDFTGEVTLTLGIKKFDVEKVYRLKVNVHKEEPDLLAWDEMAFAALPSRLGSPLRQKTVEMKGMAVSLIEENDGTYTLATCDNLYADTWKKHQITLPFKPDTGSLAASGTTLWILDDAGNLYTTTDLETFTPAGEKWLSITGTYLDSAIGIREEEGKRYFAQHPVRDMNQCEIPADFPVSGASNFVTLQNKWTSSPVALAACGRKADGKMSDSVWAFDGKEWIILSNGGLPAMEGASLIPYYNYRPSHSGNSMIEYGVWMLLGGRMADGSFNRTIYISYDNGVTWHKGDSKLQLPDILLGNPHFWCK
;
A
#
# COMPACT_ATOMS: atom_id res chain seq x y z
N THR A 1 12.06 -27.87 41.64
CA THR A 1 12.28 -26.44 41.99
C THR A 1 13.75 -26.27 42.27
N GLY A 2 14.51 -25.84 41.31
CA GLY A 2 15.95 -25.56 41.43
C GLY A 2 16.16 -24.07 41.52
N GLU A 3 17.06 -23.63 42.39
CA GLU A 3 17.59 -22.29 42.43
C GLU A 3 18.78 -22.20 41.44
N ILE A 4 18.72 -21.23 40.55
CA ILE A 4 19.76 -20.98 39.56
C ILE A 4 20.42 -19.64 39.92
N ASP A 5 21.72 -19.70 40.18
CA ASP A 5 22.55 -18.50 40.37
C ASP A 5 22.94 -17.98 38.95
N TYR A 6 22.22 -16.99 38.47
CA TYR A 6 22.38 -16.46 37.10
C TYR A 6 23.77 -15.87 36.85
N GLU A 7 24.43 -15.34 37.85
CA GLU A 7 25.81 -14.85 37.67
C GLU A 7 26.80 -15.97 37.32
N LYS A 8 26.51 -17.22 37.76
CA LYS A 8 27.36 -18.38 37.50
C LYS A 8 26.95 -19.21 36.31
N THR A 9 25.65 -19.11 35.90
CA THR A 9 25.04 -20.00 34.92
C THR A 9 24.29 -19.24 33.85
N GLN A 10 24.91 -18.20 33.28
CA GLN A 10 24.25 -17.32 32.26
C GLN A 10 23.80 -18.02 30.98
N THR A 11 24.24 -19.24 30.74
CA THR A 11 23.89 -20.05 29.58
C THR A 11 22.77 -21.04 29.84
N ASP A 12 22.30 -21.18 31.08
CA ASP A 12 21.25 -22.12 31.41
C ASP A 12 19.88 -21.63 30.91
N SER A 13 19.12 -22.55 30.37
CA SER A 13 17.73 -22.28 29.99
C SER A 13 16.83 -22.28 31.21
N ILE A 14 15.94 -21.31 31.32
CA ILE A 14 14.95 -21.21 32.40
C ILE A 14 13.61 -21.70 31.87
N ASP A 15 13.02 -22.66 32.55
CA ASP A 15 11.67 -23.14 32.25
C ASP A 15 10.63 -22.19 32.84
N PHE A 16 9.90 -21.49 31.96
CA PHE A 16 8.82 -20.57 32.33
C PHE A 16 7.43 -21.20 32.27
N THR A 17 7.32 -22.52 32.15
CA THR A 17 6.00 -23.21 32.16
C THR A 17 5.34 -23.17 33.55
N GLY A 18 6.15 -22.97 34.61
CA GLY A 18 5.70 -22.79 35.98
C GLY A 18 5.88 -21.35 36.47
N GLU A 19 5.65 -21.16 37.77
CA GLU A 19 5.94 -19.86 38.39
C GLU A 19 7.44 -19.68 38.57
N VAL A 20 7.95 -18.59 37.98
CA VAL A 20 9.37 -18.20 38.10
C VAL A 20 9.48 -16.92 38.91
N THR A 21 10.37 -16.93 39.89
CA THR A 21 10.69 -15.76 40.70
C THR A 21 12.11 -15.34 40.46
N LEU A 22 12.33 -14.02 40.33
CA LEU A 22 13.66 -13.41 40.28
C LEU A 22 13.90 -12.71 41.60
N THR A 23 14.92 -13.16 42.34
CA THR A 23 15.36 -12.49 43.55
C THR A 23 16.61 -11.69 43.27
N LEU A 24 16.54 -10.39 43.49
CA LEU A 24 17.66 -9.46 43.41
C LEU A 24 18.08 -9.10 44.84
N GLY A 25 19.32 -9.41 45.21
CA GLY A 25 19.84 -9.14 46.52
C GLY A 25 21.13 -8.37 46.50
N ILE A 26 21.34 -7.49 47.46
CA ILE A 26 22.62 -6.85 47.74
C ILE A 26 23.14 -7.49 49.04
N LYS A 27 23.97 -8.52 48.92
CA LYS A 27 24.51 -9.31 50.05
C LYS A 27 25.10 -8.46 51.16
N LYS A 28 25.70 -7.29 50.82
CA LYS A 28 26.35 -6.40 51.78
C LYS A 28 25.34 -5.66 52.71
N PHE A 29 24.09 -5.55 52.30
CA PHE A 29 23.08 -4.76 53.00
C PHE A 29 21.89 -5.58 53.46
N ASP A 30 21.94 -6.89 53.29
CA ASP A 30 20.82 -7.81 53.63
C ASP A 30 19.45 -7.35 53.05
N VAL A 31 19.47 -6.82 51.84
CA VAL A 31 18.29 -6.33 51.15
C VAL A 31 18.02 -7.24 49.96
N GLU A 32 16.86 -7.84 49.96
CA GLU A 32 16.39 -8.66 48.85
C GLU A 32 15.05 -8.11 48.30
N LYS A 33 14.89 -8.18 46.99
CA LYS A 33 13.65 -7.87 46.32
C LYS A 33 13.25 -9.01 45.38
N VAL A 34 12.08 -9.53 45.58
CA VAL A 34 11.56 -10.67 44.82
C VAL A 34 10.57 -10.16 43.78
N TYR A 35 10.75 -10.55 42.54
CA TYR A 35 9.86 -10.29 41.43
C TYR A 35 9.26 -11.62 40.95
N ARG A 36 7.96 -11.63 40.68
CA ARG A 36 7.33 -12.72 39.96
C ARG A 36 7.40 -12.44 38.47
N LEU A 37 7.96 -13.37 37.72
CA LEU A 37 8.07 -13.27 36.27
C LEU A 37 6.92 -14.06 35.63
N LYS A 38 6.22 -13.43 34.72
CA LYS A 38 5.24 -14.07 33.88
C LYS A 38 5.64 -13.89 32.45
N VAL A 39 5.92 -14.99 31.76
CA VAL A 39 6.13 -14.99 30.32
C VAL A 39 4.81 -15.26 29.63
N ASN A 40 4.33 -14.31 28.86
CA ASN A 40 3.22 -14.53 27.96
C ASN A 40 3.79 -15.04 26.64
N VAL A 41 3.60 -16.31 26.37
CA VAL A 41 3.97 -16.88 25.07
C VAL A 41 2.84 -16.54 24.10
N HIS A 42 3.18 -15.86 23.02
CA HIS A 42 2.24 -15.69 21.92
C HIS A 42 1.88 -17.06 21.36
N LYS A 43 0.59 -17.34 21.25
CA LYS A 43 0.07 -18.57 20.65
C LYS A 43 0.04 -18.50 19.12
N GLU A 44 0.23 -17.32 18.58
CA GLU A 44 0.25 -17.04 17.15
C GLU A 44 1.70 -16.93 16.67
N GLU A 45 1.98 -17.45 15.49
CA GLU A 45 3.27 -17.26 14.87
C GLU A 45 3.39 -15.77 14.48
N PRO A 46 4.36 -15.00 15.04
CA PRO A 46 4.41 -13.55 14.81
C PRO A 46 4.72 -13.17 13.36
N ASP A 47 5.22 -14.13 12.57
CA ASP A 47 5.55 -13.95 11.17
C ASP A 47 4.43 -14.40 10.22
N LEU A 48 3.30 -14.87 10.78
CA LEU A 48 2.14 -15.30 9.98
C LEU A 48 1.18 -14.13 9.84
N LEU A 49 1.01 -13.63 8.62
CA LEU A 49 -0.07 -12.71 8.29
C LEU A 49 -1.37 -13.53 8.18
N ALA A 50 -2.25 -13.41 9.16
CA ALA A 50 -3.55 -14.03 9.11
C ALA A 50 -4.48 -13.24 8.17
N TRP A 51 -5.05 -13.93 7.20
CA TRP A 51 -6.05 -13.37 6.30
C TRP A 51 -7.41 -13.83 6.79
N ASP A 52 -8.19 -12.90 7.35
CA ASP A 52 -9.56 -13.19 7.77
C ASP A 52 -10.54 -12.84 6.67
N GLU A 53 -11.40 -13.79 6.30
CA GLU A 53 -12.54 -13.53 5.46
C GLU A 53 -13.64 -12.90 6.33
N MET A 54 -13.83 -11.61 6.22
CA MET A 54 -14.82 -10.89 7.00
C MET A 54 -16.15 -10.80 6.25
N ALA A 55 -17.26 -10.91 6.97
CA ALA A 55 -18.61 -10.93 6.39
C ALA A 55 -18.97 -9.67 5.57
N PHE A 56 -18.28 -8.56 5.80
CA PHE A 56 -18.45 -7.31 5.04
C PHE A 56 -17.55 -7.24 3.79
N ALA A 57 -16.73 -8.24 3.53
CA ALA A 57 -15.95 -8.34 2.30
C ALA A 57 -16.80 -8.64 1.06
N ALA A 58 -18.13 -8.56 1.18
CA ALA A 58 -19.00 -8.61 0.01
C ALA A 58 -18.54 -7.55 -1.00
N LEU A 59 -18.32 -7.98 -2.24
CA LEU A 59 -17.95 -7.12 -3.34
C LEU A 59 -18.91 -5.93 -3.41
N PRO A 60 -18.43 -4.71 -3.52
CA PRO A 60 -19.28 -3.53 -3.65
C PRO A 60 -20.05 -3.47 -4.98
N SER A 61 -19.92 -4.47 -5.83
CA SER A 61 -20.67 -4.60 -7.08
C SER A 61 -22.18 -4.75 -6.82
N ARG A 62 -22.96 -4.08 -7.61
CA ARG A 62 -24.42 -4.16 -7.57
C ARG A 62 -24.94 -5.46 -8.17
N LEU A 63 -24.25 -6.00 -9.17
CA LEU A 63 -24.60 -7.24 -9.88
C LEU A 63 -23.81 -8.46 -9.40
N GLY A 64 -22.83 -8.26 -8.52
CA GLY A 64 -22.01 -9.36 -7.96
C GLY A 64 -20.94 -9.92 -8.90
N SER A 65 -20.78 -9.35 -10.11
CA SER A 65 -19.83 -9.84 -11.12
C SER A 65 -19.17 -8.66 -11.86
N PRO A 66 -18.27 -7.94 -11.22
CA PRO A 66 -17.63 -6.80 -11.86
C PRO A 66 -16.66 -7.24 -12.96
N LEU A 67 -16.64 -6.52 -14.08
CA LEU A 67 -15.60 -6.63 -15.10
C LEU A 67 -14.31 -5.98 -14.63
N ARG A 68 -14.42 -4.80 -14.04
CA ARG A 68 -13.31 -4.03 -13.47
C ARG A 68 -13.81 -3.30 -12.25
N GLN A 69 -12.90 -3.09 -11.31
CA GLN A 69 -13.16 -2.23 -10.16
C GLN A 69 -11.87 -1.57 -9.70
N LYS A 70 -12.01 -0.39 -9.16
CA LYS A 70 -10.95 0.28 -8.42
C LYS A 70 -11.53 1.03 -7.23
N THR A 71 -10.87 0.89 -6.09
CA THR A 71 -11.26 1.53 -4.85
C THR A 71 -10.19 2.53 -4.43
N VAL A 72 -10.61 3.69 -4.00
CA VAL A 72 -9.74 4.76 -3.50
C VAL A 72 -10.33 5.31 -2.20
N GLU A 73 -9.54 6.03 -1.44
CA GLU A 73 -10.01 6.76 -0.27
C GLU A 73 -10.27 8.21 -0.64
N MET A 74 -11.45 8.72 -0.31
CA MET A 74 -11.84 10.11 -0.46
C MET A 74 -12.65 10.55 0.75
N LYS A 75 -12.27 11.66 1.40
CA LYS A 75 -12.95 12.18 2.61
C LYS A 75 -13.07 11.15 3.74
N GLY A 76 -12.09 10.27 3.90
CA GLY A 76 -12.13 9.21 4.90
C GLY A 76 -13.09 8.07 4.61
N MET A 77 -13.68 8.03 3.41
CA MET A 77 -14.55 6.95 2.94
C MET A 77 -13.85 6.15 1.85
N ALA A 78 -14.12 4.86 1.79
CA ALA A 78 -13.82 4.07 0.60
C ALA A 78 -14.81 4.42 -0.52
N VAL A 79 -14.30 4.70 -1.69
CA VAL A 79 -15.05 4.97 -2.92
C VAL A 79 -14.62 3.97 -3.97
N SER A 80 -15.54 3.12 -4.43
CA SER A 80 -15.28 2.11 -5.44
C SER A 80 -16.06 2.40 -6.72
N LEU A 81 -15.36 2.54 -7.81
CA LEU A 81 -15.96 2.56 -9.15
C LEU A 81 -15.87 1.17 -9.76
N ILE A 82 -17.00 0.69 -10.23
CA ILE A 82 -17.19 -0.67 -10.72
C ILE A 82 -17.80 -0.62 -12.10
N GLU A 83 -17.15 -1.28 -13.05
CA GLU A 83 -17.72 -1.61 -14.35
C GLU A 83 -18.41 -2.97 -14.23
N GLU A 84 -19.72 -2.98 -14.33
CA GLU A 84 -20.51 -4.20 -14.24
C GLU A 84 -20.53 -4.98 -15.55
N ASN A 85 -20.86 -6.27 -15.48
CA ASN A 85 -20.90 -7.15 -16.66
C ASN A 85 -21.89 -6.74 -17.75
N ASP A 86 -22.91 -5.94 -17.39
CA ASP A 86 -23.88 -5.41 -18.34
C ASP A 86 -23.46 -4.08 -18.99
N GLY A 87 -22.24 -3.62 -18.71
CA GLY A 87 -21.70 -2.37 -19.22
C GLY A 87 -22.19 -1.12 -18.48
N THR A 88 -22.94 -1.29 -17.39
CA THR A 88 -23.30 -0.19 -16.48
C THR A 88 -22.20 0.07 -15.47
N TYR A 89 -22.29 1.21 -14.79
CA TYR A 89 -21.35 1.58 -13.74
C TYR A 89 -22.04 1.69 -12.40
N THR A 90 -21.38 1.18 -11.38
CA THR A 90 -21.77 1.31 -9.97
C THR A 90 -20.73 2.16 -9.25
N LEU A 91 -21.19 3.18 -8.55
CA LEU A 91 -20.39 3.88 -7.56
C LEU A 91 -20.80 3.37 -6.18
N ALA A 92 -19.86 2.79 -5.46
CA ALA A 92 -20.11 2.31 -4.11
C ALA A 92 -19.27 3.11 -3.12
N THR A 93 -19.88 3.50 -2.02
CA THR A 93 -19.21 4.24 -0.94
C THR A 93 -19.36 3.51 0.39
N CYS A 94 -18.32 3.53 1.21
CA CYS A 94 -18.35 2.92 2.54
C CYS A 94 -17.58 3.80 3.52
N ASP A 95 -18.23 4.20 4.59
CA ASP A 95 -17.65 5.00 5.67
C ASP A 95 -17.12 4.15 6.82
N ASN A 96 -17.59 2.89 6.93
CA ASN A 96 -17.16 1.95 7.93
C ASN A 96 -16.95 0.55 7.32
N LEU A 97 -15.69 0.20 7.07
CA LEU A 97 -15.33 -1.10 6.49
C LEU A 97 -15.53 -2.29 7.44
N TYR A 98 -15.73 -2.04 8.72
CA TYR A 98 -16.02 -3.09 9.71
C TYR A 98 -17.51 -3.43 9.81
N ALA A 99 -18.33 -2.79 8.98
CA ALA A 99 -19.74 -3.07 8.85
C ALA A 99 -20.10 -3.17 7.36
N ASP A 100 -21.01 -4.04 6.99
CA ASP A 100 -21.53 -4.14 5.61
C ASP A 100 -22.40 -2.93 5.29
N THR A 101 -21.76 -1.79 5.08
CA THR A 101 -22.40 -0.48 4.90
C THR A 101 -22.16 0.12 3.51
N TRP A 102 -21.81 -0.70 2.53
CA TRP A 102 -21.66 -0.25 1.16
C TRP A 102 -22.96 0.32 0.60
N LYS A 103 -22.96 1.61 0.32
CA LYS A 103 -24.01 2.30 -0.42
C LYS A 103 -23.69 2.19 -1.90
N LYS A 104 -24.52 1.44 -2.64
CA LYS A 104 -24.28 1.10 -4.04
C LYS A 104 -25.26 1.86 -4.93
N HIS A 105 -24.77 2.72 -5.79
CA HIS A 105 -25.57 3.52 -6.70
C HIS A 105 -25.20 3.23 -8.14
N GLN A 106 -26.17 2.88 -8.97
CA GLN A 106 -25.95 2.91 -10.40
C GLN A 106 -25.77 4.36 -10.83
N ILE A 107 -24.67 4.63 -11.52
CA ILE A 107 -24.37 5.98 -12.01
C ILE A 107 -24.39 6.00 -13.53
N THR A 108 -24.75 7.16 -14.07
CA THR A 108 -24.60 7.47 -15.49
C THR A 108 -23.60 8.60 -15.60
N LEU A 109 -22.41 8.28 -16.08
CA LEU A 109 -21.37 9.27 -16.31
C LEU A 109 -21.57 9.93 -17.68
N PRO A 110 -21.24 11.22 -17.85
CA PRO A 110 -21.32 11.90 -19.15
C PRO A 110 -20.23 11.42 -20.14
N PHE A 111 -19.41 10.48 -19.72
CA PHE A 111 -18.32 9.87 -20.47
C PHE A 111 -18.18 8.39 -20.11
N LYS A 112 -17.47 7.64 -20.93
CA LYS A 112 -17.07 6.27 -20.61
C LYS A 112 -15.77 6.31 -19.79
N PRO A 113 -15.78 5.90 -18.51
CA PRO A 113 -14.60 6.01 -17.66
C PRO A 113 -13.57 4.91 -17.96
N ASP A 114 -12.29 5.24 -17.87
CA ASP A 114 -11.25 4.25 -17.60
C ASP A 114 -11.21 3.98 -16.09
N THR A 115 -11.89 2.91 -15.68
CA THR A 115 -11.96 2.51 -14.26
C THR A 115 -10.59 2.37 -13.62
N GLY A 116 -9.58 1.93 -14.39
CA GLY A 116 -8.21 1.77 -13.93
C GLY A 116 -7.50 3.09 -13.59
N SER A 117 -7.97 4.20 -14.13
CA SER A 117 -7.37 5.52 -13.90
C SER A 117 -7.84 6.20 -12.60
N LEU A 118 -8.85 5.67 -11.91
CA LEU A 118 -9.40 6.28 -10.70
C LEU A 118 -8.30 6.60 -9.67
N ALA A 119 -8.26 7.82 -9.20
CA ALA A 119 -7.36 8.27 -8.15
C ALA A 119 -8.06 9.31 -7.26
N ALA A 120 -7.70 9.36 -5.99
CA ALA A 120 -8.26 10.35 -5.08
C ALA A 120 -7.23 10.77 -4.03
N SER A 121 -7.38 12.01 -3.57
CA SER A 121 -6.65 12.53 -2.41
C SER A 121 -7.49 13.59 -1.71
N GLY A 122 -7.58 13.49 -0.40
CA GLY A 122 -8.35 14.41 0.42
C GLY A 122 -9.81 14.46 -0.02
N THR A 123 -10.21 15.55 -0.64
CA THR A 123 -11.61 15.80 -1.05
C THR A 123 -11.84 15.67 -2.56
N THR A 124 -10.81 15.41 -3.35
CA THR A 124 -10.88 15.40 -4.81
C THR A 124 -10.62 14.01 -5.36
N LEU A 125 -11.41 13.63 -6.33
CA LEU A 125 -11.24 12.43 -7.13
C LEU A 125 -10.98 12.82 -8.57
N TRP A 126 -10.08 12.09 -9.21
CA TRP A 126 -9.70 12.23 -10.62
C TRP A 126 -9.96 10.92 -11.35
N ILE A 127 -10.34 11.05 -12.61
CA ILE A 127 -10.58 9.91 -13.50
C ILE A 127 -10.38 10.34 -14.95
N LEU A 128 -9.89 9.43 -15.77
CA LEU A 128 -9.85 9.61 -17.22
C LEU A 128 -11.08 8.98 -17.86
N ASP A 129 -11.51 9.53 -18.98
CA ASP A 129 -12.36 8.80 -19.90
C ASP A 129 -11.52 7.87 -20.81
N ASP A 130 -12.18 7.08 -21.65
CA ASP A 130 -11.55 6.17 -22.61
C ASP A 130 -10.77 6.88 -23.73
N ALA A 131 -10.96 8.19 -23.90
CA ALA A 131 -10.20 9.05 -24.80
C ALA A 131 -9.02 9.76 -24.10
N GLY A 132 -8.87 9.59 -22.79
CA GLY A 132 -7.83 10.20 -21.98
C GLY A 132 -8.14 11.60 -21.45
N ASN A 133 -9.37 12.11 -21.60
CA ASN A 133 -9.73 13.39 -21.01
C ASN A 133 -9.83 13.26 -19.49
N LEU A 134 -9.24 14.21 -18.77
CA LEU A 134 -9.22 14.25 -17.31
C LEU A 134 -10.49 14.90 -16.75
N TYR A 135 -11.14 14.23 -15.83
CA TYR A 135 -12.28 14.74 -15.07
C TYR A 135 -11.97 14.75 -13.58
N THR A 136 -12.60 15.67 -12.87
CA THR A 136 -12.51 15.80 -11.41
C THR A 136 -13.91 15.86 -10.79
N THR A 137 -14.01 15.36 -9.56
CA THR A 137 -15.21 15.53 -8.74
C THR A 137 -14.84 15.70 -7.27
N THR A 138 -15.66 16.43 -6.53
CA THR A 138 -15.56 16.58 -5.08
C THR A 138 -16.81 16.09 -4.34
N ASP A 139 -17.88 15.77 -5.06
CA ASP A 139 -19.18 15.35 -4.52
C ASP A 139 -19.60 13.95 -4.98
N LEU A 140 -18.87 13.34 -5.93
CA LEU A 140 -19.19 12.07 -6.58
C LEU A 140 -20.45 12.09 -7.47
N GLU A 141 -21.04 13.25 -7.66
CA GLU A 141 -22.24 13.45 -8.48
C GLU A 141 -21.91 14.23 -9.75
N THR A 142 -21.13 15.28 -9.62
CA THR A 142 -20.76 16.17 -10.71
C THR A 142 -19.31 15.94 -11.14
N PHE A 143 -19.10 15.47 -12.35
CA PHE A 143 -17.78 15.28 -12.93
C PHE A 143 -17.47 16.44 -13.89
N THR A 144 -16.49 17.24 -13.52
CA THR A 144 -16.10 18.43 -14.27
C THR A 144 -14.85 18.13 -15.11
N PRO A 145 -14.85 18.42 -16.43
CA PRO A 145 -13.65 18.25 -17.24
C PRO A 145 -12.56 19.23 -16.78
N ALA A 146 -11.35 18.73 -16.60
CA ALA A 146 -10.18 19.54 -16.23
C ALA A 146 -9.59 20.31 -17.41
N GLY A 147 -10.02 20.01 -18.64
CA GLY A 147 -9.46 20.62 -19.85
C GLY A 147 -8.12 20.06 -20.28
N GLU A 148 -7.70 18.94 -19.70
CA GLU A 148 -6.44 18.28 -19.98
C GLU A 148 -6.67 16.87 -20.52
N LYS A 149 -5.70 16.39 -21.32
CA LYS A 149 -5.68 15.05 -21.85
C LYS A 149 -4.44 14.32 -21.41
N TRP A 150 -4.60 13.18 -20.75
CA TRP A 150 -3.54 12.37 -20.20
C TRP A 150 -3.56 10.95 -20.78
N LEU A 151 -2.39 10.34 -20.82
CA LEU A 151 -2.22 8.94 -21.17
C LEU A 151 -2.58 8.03 -20.00
N SER A 152 -2.19 8.42 -18.77
CA SER A 152 -2.47 7.67 -17.57
C SER A 152 -2.38 8.55 -16.32
N ILE A 153 -3.09 8.15 -15.25
CA ILE A 153 -2.86 8.63 -13.90
C ILE A 153 -1.95 7.62 -13.20
N THR A 154 -0.74 8.06 -12.83
CA THR A 154 0.21 7.24 -12.06
C THR A 154 -0.26 7.10 -10.61
N GLY A 155 -0.86 8.15 -10.06
CA GLY A 155 -1.38 8.17 -8.69
C GLY A 155 -1.65 9.60 -8.22
N THR A 156 -1.46 9.83 -6.92
CA THR A 156 -1.62 11.15 -6.32
C THR A 156 -0.36 11.58 -5.58
N TYR A 157 -0.20 12.87 -5.40
CA TYR A 157 0.77 13.46 -4.51
C TYR A 157 0.13 14.64 -3.80
N LEU A 158 -0.02 14.52 -2.47
CA LEU A 158 -0.78 15.47 -1.65
C LEU A 158 -2.19 15.71 -2.23
N ASP A 159 -2.49 16.93 -2.62
CA ASP A 159 -3.78 17.37 -3.16
C ASP A 159 -3.85 17.41 -4.69
N SER A 160 -2.95 16.71 -5.37
CA SER A 160 -2.86 16.68 -6.84
C SER A 160 -2.84 15.25 -7.38
N ALA A 161 -3.45 15.03 -8.53
CA ALA A 161 -3.16 13.87 -9.36
C ALA A 161 -1.80 14.06 -10.04
N ILE A 162 -1.06 12.97 -10.19
CA ILE A 162 0.18 12.90 -10.95
C ILE A 162 0.07 11.83 -12.02
N GLY A 163 0.58 12.09 -13.20
CA GLY A 163 0.41 11.18 -14.33
C GLY A 163 1.28 11.53 -15.51
N ILE A 164 0.84 11.07 -16.67
CA ILE A 164 1.57 11.19 -17.93
C ILE A 164 0.63 11.75 -18.99
N ARG A 165 1.10 12.78 -19.68
CA ARG A 165 0.47 13.31 -20.89
C ARG A 165 1.33 13.02 -22.11
N GLU A 166 0.73 13.00 -23.29
CA GLU A 166 1.43 12.84 -24.56
C GLU A 166 1.19 14.06 -25.45
N GLU A 167 2.24 14.62 -25.99
CA GLU A 167 2.23 15.73 -26.92
C GLU A 167 3.21 15.46 -28.07
N GLU A 168 2.74 15.53 -29.30
CA GLU A 168 3.57 15.33 -30.50
C GLU A 168 4.40 14.03 -30.50
N GLY A 169 3.81 12.96 -29.93
CA GLY A 169 4.45 11.64 -29.83
C GLY A 169 5.51 11.52 -28.73
N LYS A 170 5.66 12.54 -27.90
CA LYS A 170 6.51 12.54 -26.71
C LYS A 170 5.68 12.50 -25.44
N ARG A 171 6.20 11.89 -24.41
CA ARG A 171 5.54 11.72 -23.11
C ARG A 171 6.19 12.58 -22.06
N TYR A 172 5.35 13.25 -21.28
CA TYR A 172 5.76 14.20 -20.25
C TYR A 172 5.06 13.87 -18.94
N PHE A 173 5.73 14.16 -17.84
CA PHE A 173 5.06 14.15 -16.54
C PHE A 173 3.99 15.24 -16.49
N ALA A 174 2.90 14.94 -15.80
CA ALA A 174 1.76 15.83 -15.65
C ALA A 174 1.27 15.86 -14.20
N GLN A 175 0.73 16.99 -13.77
CA GLN A 175 0.18 17.21 -12.45
C GLN A 175 -1.08 18.07 -12.53
N HIS A 176 -2.15 17.66 -11.88
CA HIS A 176 -3.40 18.43 -11.80
C HIS A 176 -3.97 18.46 -10.37
N PRO A 177 -4.25 19.65 -9.78
CA PRO A 177 -3.86 20.96 -10.28
C PRO A 177 -2.33 21.12 -10.38
N VAL A 178 -1.88 21.90 -11.33
CA VAL A 178 -0.46 22.16 -11.54
C VAL A 178 0.14 22.83 -10.30
N ARG A 179 1.27 22.31 -9.84
CA ARG A 179 2.07 22.81 -8.73
C ARG A 179 3.52 23.01 -9.20
N ASP A 180 4.46 22.49 -8.45
CA ASP A 180 5.90 22.70 -8.68
C ASP A 180 6.55 21.58 -9.51
N MET A 181 5.78 20.62 -10.04
CA MET A 181 6.32 19.51 -10.80
C MET A 181 7.07 19.97 -12.03
N ASN A 182 8.28 19.48 -12.21
CA ASN A 182 9.00 19.57 -13.47
C ASN A 182 8.34 18.63 -14.49
N GLN A 183 7.61 19.23 -15.44
CA GLN A 183 6.90 18.49 -16.49
C GLN A 183 7.83 18.15 -17.67
N CYS A 184 8.98 17.57 -17.36
CA CYS A 184 9.94 17.11 -18.37
C CYS A 184 9.49 15.84 -19.09
N GLU A 185 10.18 15.52 -20.19
CA GLU A 185 10.00 14.26 -20.92
C GLU A 185 10.34 13.08 -19.99
N ILE A 186 9.49 12.06 -20.00
CA ILE A 186 9.66 10.92 -19.09
C ILE A 186 10.80 10.01 -19.57
N PRO A 187 11.60 9.45 -18.63
CA PRO A 187 12.60 8.45 -18.94
C PRO A 187 12.00 7.19 -19.55
N ALA A 188 12.71 6.53 -20.46
CA ALA A 188 12.25 5.31 -21.13
C ALA A 188 11.92 4.15 -20.14
N ASP A 189 12.60 4.14 -19.00
CA ASP A 189 12.41 3.13 -17.96
C ASP A 189 11.26 3.43 -17.00
N PHE A 190 10.66 4.62 -17.07
CA PHE A 190 9.51 4.96 -16.23
C PHE A 190 8.26 4.20 -16.69
N PRO A 191 7.47 3.61 -15.76
CA PRO A 191 6.25 2.90 -16.12
C PRO A 191 5.16 3.89 -16.56
N VAL A 192 4.59 3.66 -17.72
CA VAL A 192 3.54 4.50 -18.30
C VAL A 192 2.13 4.03 -17.94
N SER A 193 2.00 2.83 -17.39
CA SER A 193 0.73 2.27 -16.92
C SER A 193 0.94 1.15 -15.90
N GLY A 194 -0.08 0.84 -15.12
CA GLY A 194 -0.09 -0.32 -14.20
C GLY A 194 0.89 -0.24 -13.04
N ALA A 195 1.50 0.92 -12.77
CA ALA A 195 2.34 1.11 -11.60
C ALA A 195 1.51 1.23 -10.33
N SER A 196 2.05 0.73 -9.22
CA SER A 196 1.50 0.99 -7.88
C SER A 196 1.93 2.37 -7.41
N ASN A 197 1.04 3.09 -6.76
CA ASN A 197 1.35 4.38 -6.15
C ASN A 197 1.05 4.36 -4.66
N PHE A 198 1.94 4.98 -3.90
CA PHE A 198 1.77 5.24 -2.48
C PHE A 198 2.43 6.57 -2.11
N VAL A 199 1.79 7.35 -1.26
CA VAL A 199 2.34 8.61 -0.74
C VAL A 199 2.63 8.45 0.75
N THR A 200 3.88 8.68 1.15
CA THR A 200 4.22 8.85 2.57
C THR A 200 4.15 10.33 2.93
N LEU A 201 3.56 10.63 4.06
CA LEU A 201 3.52 12.00 4.56
C LEU A 201 4.83 12.43 5.21
N GLN A 202 5.70 11.48 5.54
CA GLN A 202 6.97 11.77 6.20
C GLN A 202 8.04 10.75 5.81
N ASN A 203 8.98 11.16 4.99
CA ASN A 203 10.17 10.39 4.70
C ASN A 203 11.12 10.41 5.89
N LYS A 204 11.71 9.28 6.24
CA LYS A 204 12.60 9.13 7.41
C LYS A 204 13.85 10.02 7.35
N TRP A 205 14.31 10.36 6.14
CA TRP A 205 15.56 11.10 5.95
C TRP A 205 15.33 12.58 5.69
N THR A 206 14.28 12.91 4.95
CA THR A 206 14.01 14.29 4.52
C THR A 206 12.91 14.96 5.34
N SER A 207 12.13 14.18 6.11
CA SER A 207 10.93 14.65 6.83
C SER A 207 9.90 15.36 5.94
N SER A 208 9.94 15.07 4.64
CA SER A 208 9.03 15.63 3.63
C SER A 208 8.20 14.53 2.99
N PRO A 209 7.03 14.86 2.41
CA PRO A 209 6.22 13.92 1.66
C PRO A 209 6.98 13.40 0.43
N VAL A 210 6.80 12.13 0.13
CA VAL A 210 7.34 11.47 -1.06
C VAL A 210 6.29 10.51 -1.60
N ALA A 211 6.00 10.58 -2.90
CA ALA A 211 5.23 9.55 -3.57
C ALA A 211 6.16 8.48 -4.14
N LEU A 212 5.71 7.24 -4.11
CA LEU A 212 6.37 6.12 -4.75
C LEU A 212 5.53 5.57 -5.88
N ALA A 213 6.19 5.16 -6.96
CA ALA A 213 5.61 4.34 -8.00
C ALA A 213 6.49 3.09 -8.20
N ALA A 214 5.90 1.92 -8.07
CA ALA A 214 6.61 0.64 -8.19
C ALA A 214 6.07 -0.19 -9.32
N CYS A 215 6.96 -0.85 -10.05
CA CYS A 215 6.63 -1.77 -11.13
C CYS A 215 5.83 -1.09 -12.26
N GLY A 216 4.93 -1.83 -12.95
CA GLY A 216 4.13 -1.32 -14.05
C GLY A 216 4.69 -1.66 -15.42
N ARG A 217 4.12 -1.07 -16.45
CA ARG A 217 4.45 -1.33 -17.85
C ARG A 217 5.10 -0.10 -18.48
N LYS A 218 6.26 -0.31 -19.07
CA LYS A 218 7.02 0.72 -19.78
C LYS A 218 6.43 1.01 -21.16
N ALA A 219 6.91 2.10 -21.78
CA ALA A 219 6.47 2.53 -23.10
C ALA A 219 6.70 1.48 -24.21
N ASP A 220 7.73 0.64 -24.09
CA ASP A 220 8.04 -0.45 -25.00
C ASP A 220 7.18 -1.72 -24.79
N GLY A 221 6.20 -1.66 -23.87
CA GLY A 221 5.31 -2.75 -23.50
C GLY A 221 5.91 -3.76 -22.52
N LYS A 222 7.16 -3.63 -22.11
CA LYS A 222 7.76 -4.51 -21.12
C LYS A 222 7.35 -4.11 -19.71
N MET A 223 7.22 -5.08 -18.84
CA MET A 223 7.01 -4.84 -17.43
C MET A 223 8.29 -4.33 -16.76
N SER A 224 8.10 -3.46 -15.78
CA SER A 224 9.17 -2.87 -14.98
C SER A 224 9.26 -3.53 -13.61
N ASP A 225 10.47 -3.61 -13.09
CA ASP A 225 10.81 -3.98 -11.71
C ASP A 225 11.33 -2.78 -10.91
N SER A 226 11.32 -1.59 -11.52
CA SER A 226 11.85 -0.39 -10.92
C SER A 226 10.92 0.25 -9.91
N VAL A 227 11.52 0.98 -8.97
CA VAL A 227 10.82 1.83 -8.00
C VAL A 227 11.28 3.27 -8.19
N TRP A 228 10.32 4.16 -8.32
CA TRP A 228 10.53 5.58 -8.51
C TRP A 228 9.96 6.37 -7.33
N ALA A 229 10.64 7.44 -6.96
CA ALA A 229 10.17 8.39 -5.97
C ALA A 229 9.95 9.76 -6.58
N PHE A 230 8.93 10.44 -6.10
CA PHE A 230 8.57 11.80 -6.46
C PHE A 230 8.54 12.69 -5.21
N ASP A 231 9.35 13.72 -5.19
CA ASP A 231 9.50 14.65 -4.05
C ASP A 231 8.59 15.89 -4.13
N GLY A 232 7.73 15.96 -5.13
CA GLY A 232 6.89 17.10 -5.45
C GLY A 232 7.37 17.90 -6.65
N LYS A 233 8.63 17.70 -7.08
CA LYS A 233 9.24 18.39 -8.22
C LYS A 233 9.72 17.44 -9.29
N GLU A 234 10.45 16.41 -8.90
CA GLU A 234 11.13 15.50 -9.82
C GLU A 234 10.93 14.05 -9.44
N TRP A 235 10.89 13.19 -10.45
CA TRP A 235 10.94 11.75 -10.29
C TRP A 235 12.38 11.27 -10.33
N ILE A 236 12.75 10.48 -9.34
CA ILE A 236 14.07 9.85 -9.26
C ILE A 236 13.88 8.33 -9.13
N ILE A 237 14.76 7.58 -9.77
CA ILE A 237 14.79 6.13 -9.61
C ILE A 237 15.43 5.79 -8.27
N LEU A 238 14.74 4.99 -7.45
CA LEU A 238 15.24 4.52 -6.16
C LEU A 238 15.91 3.17 -6.28
N SER A 239 15.30 2.25 -7.04
CA SER A 239 15.73 0.87 -7.15
C SER A 239 15.45 0.33 -8.54
N ASN A 240 16.43 -0.40 -9.09
CA ASN A 240 16.30 -1.27 -10.25
C ASN A 240 16.63 -2.68 -9.80
N GLY A 241 15.62 -3.50 -9.62
CA GLY A 241 15.77 -4.87 -9.13
C GLY A 241 15.37 -5.02 -7.65
N GLY A 242 15.36 -6.26 -7.19
CA GLY A 242 14.81 -6.62 -5.88
C GLY A 242 13.32 -6.93 -5.90
N LEU A 243 12.62 -6.44 -6.91
CA LEU A 243 11.24 -6.82 -7.25
C LEU A 243 11.21 -7.60 -8.56
N PRO A 244 10.25 -8.50 -8.77
CA PRO A 244 10.01 -9.03 -10.10
C PRO A 244 9.31 -7.98 -10.96
N ALA A 245 9.51 -8.06 -12.28
CA ALA A 245 8.80 -7.24 -13.22
C ALA A 245 7.31 -7.64 -13.25
N MET A 246 6.43 -6.71 -12.90
CA MET A 246 4.99 -6.95 -12.79
C MET A 246 4.19 -5.67 -13.02
N GLU A 247 2.88 -5.81 -13.20
CA GLU A 247 1.94 -4.69 -13.28
C GLU A 247 0.73 -4.91 -12.38
N GLY A 248 0.05 -3.83 -11.98
CA GLY A 248 -1.18 -3.91 -11.20
C GLY A 248 -1.01 -4.39 -9.76
N ALA A 249 0.21 -4.38 -9.22
CA ALA A 249 0.45 -4.62 -7.82
C ALA A 249 -0.06 -3.44 -6.99
N SER A 250 -0.32 -3.66 -5.72
CA SER A 250 -0.70 -2.62 -4.77
C SER A 250 0.44 -2.36 -3.78
N LEU A 251 0.78 -1.09 -3.62
CA LEU A 251 1.75 -0.63 -2.65
C LEU A 251 1.00 -0.03 -1.46
N ILE A 252 1.18 -0.64 -0.29
CA ILE A 252 0.47 -0.24 0.93
C ILE A 252 1.43 0.07 2.07
N PRO A 253 1.10 1.04 2.93
CA PRO A 253 1.84 1.27 4.16
C PRO A 253 1.52 0.17 5.17
N TYR A 254 2.53 -0.16 5.96
CA TYR A 254 2.40 -1.04 7.13
C TYR A 254 3.39 -0.58 8.21
N TYR A 255 3.40 -1.24 9.34
CA TYR A 255 4.32 -0.89 10.41
C TYR A 255 4.92 -2.15 11.03
N ASN A 256 6.05 -1.96 11.68
CA ASN A 256 6.71 -2.97 12.50
C ASN A 256 7.33 -2.29 13.73
N TYR A 257 7.77 -3.08 14.68
CA TYR A 257 8.37 -2.62 15.92
C TYR A 257 9.81 -3.09 16.05
N ARG A 258 10.65 -2.25 16.60
CA ARG A 258 12.03 -2.60 16.95
C ARG A 258 12.36 -2.08 18.34
N PRO A 259 13.31 -2.72 19.07
CA PRO A 259 13.81 -2.18 20.32
C PRO A 259 14.39 -0.78 20.13
N SER A 260 14.14 0.11 21.08
CA SER A 260 14.82 1.40 21.15
C SER A 260 16.31 1.20 21.37
N HIS A 261 17.10 2.24 21.10
CA HIS A 261 18.55 2.21 21.35
C HIS A 261 18.93 1.90 22.81
N SER A 262 18.05 2.30 23.74
CA SER A 262 18.20 1.99 25.16
C SER A 262 17.70 0.59 25.56
N GLY A 263 17.04 -0.12 24.66
CA GLY A 263 16.41 -1.42 24.94
C GLY A 263 15.18 -1.39 25.83
N ASN A 264 14.78 -0.21 26.32
CA ASN A 264 13.72 -0.08 27.34
C ASN A 264 12.31 0.11 26.76
N SER A 265 12.19 0.27 25.46
CA SER A 265 10.90 0.46 24.77
C SER A 265 10.96 -0.10 23.34
N MET A 266 9.80 -0.37 22.79
CA MET A 266 9.66 -0.68 21.37
C MET A 266 9.33 0.60 20.62
N ILE A 267 9.98 0.81 19.48
CA ILE A 267 9.74 1.92 18.58
C ILE A 267 9.02 1.38 17.36
N GLU A 268 7.86 1.95 17.07
CA GLU A 268 7.17 1.71 15.81
C GLU A 268 7.93 2.37 14.66
N TYR A 269 8.01 1.66 13.55
CA TYR A 269 8.53 2.22 12.30
C TYR A 269 7.73 1.74 11.11
N GLY A 270 7.54 2.63 10.15
CA GLY A 270 6.84 2.33 8.92
C GLY A 270 7.65 1.38 8.03
N VAL A 271 6.95 0.44 7.43
CA VAL A 271 7.42 -0.43 6.36
C VAL A 271 6.44 -0.31 5.19
N TRP A 272 6.86 -0.73 4.01
CA TRP A 272 5.99 -0.74 2.84
C TRP A 272 5.90 -2.13 2.29
N MET A 273 4.70 -2.51 1.91
CA MET A 273 4.40 -3.83 1.37
C MET A 273 3.90 -3.69 -0.06
N LEU A 274 4.47 -4.48 -0.97
CA LEU A 274 3.99 -4.62 -2.33
C LEU A 274 3.30 -5.98 -2.46
N LEU A 275 2.03 -5.95 -2.86
CA LEU A 275 1.11 -7.09 -2.85
C LEU A 275 0.50 -7.31 -4.22
N GLY A 276 0.29 -8.58 -4.59
CA GLY A 276 -0.40 -8.97 -5.81
C GLY A 276 0.35 -8.55 -7.08
N GLY A 277 -0.39 -8.25 -8.12
CA GLY A 277 0.13 -7.92 -9.43
C GLY A 277 0.24 -9.14 -10.36
N ARG A 278 0.36 -8.86 -11.64
CA ARG A 278 0.53 -9.85 -12.70
C ARG A 278 1.95 -9.83 -13.23
N MET A 279 2.58 -10.98 -13.27
CA MET A 279 3.92 -11.19 -13.78
C MET A 279 3.96 -11.19 -15.31
N ALA A 280 5.16 -11.08 -15.88
CA ALA A 280 5.34 -11.05 -17.33
C ALA A 280 4.88 -12.34 -18.05
N ASP A 281 4.88 -13.47 -17.36
CA ASP A 281 4.37 -14.76 -17.86
C ASP A 281 2.85 -14.91 -17.75
N GLY A 282 2.16 -13.88 -17.24
CA GLY A 282 0.72 -13.86 -17.02
C GLY A 282 0.26 -14.45 -15.69
N SER A 283 1.16 -15.03 -14.90
CA SER A 283 0.83 -15.53 -13.56
C SER A 283 0.61 -14.41 -12.57
N PHE A 284 -0.12 -14.70 -11.49
CA PHE A 284 -0.31 -13.75 -10.40
C PHE A 284 0.79 -13.89 -9.36
N ASN A 285 1.30 -12.74 -8.91
CA ASN A 285 2.27 -12.72 -7.83
C ASN A 285 1.60 -13.03 -6.49
N ARG A 286 2.08 -14.06 -5.82
CA ARG A 286 1.63 -14.47 -4.47
C ARG A 286 2.51 -13.91 -3.36
N THR A 287 3.72 -13.51 -3.72
CA THR A 287 4.73 -13.09 -2.76
C THR A 287 4.45 -11.66 -2.30
N ILE A 288 4.55 -11.46 -1.00
CA ILE A 288 4.56 -10.13 -0.41
C ILE A 288 6.00 -9.65 -0.37
N TYR A 289 6.26 -8.48 -0.91
CA TYR A 289 7.57 -7.83 -0.83
C TYR A 289 7.52 -6.72 0.19
N ILE A 290 8.56 -6.59 1.02
CA ILE A 290 8.60 -5.64 2.13
C ILE A 290 9.84 -4.76 1.97
N SER A 291 9.66 -3.45 2.10
CA SER A 291 10.73 -2.48 2.20
C SER A 291 10.76 -1.84 3.59
N TYR A 292 11.95 -1.82 4.19
CA TYR A 292 12.21 -1.22 5.49
C TYR A 292 12.92 0.14 5.39
N ASP A 293 13.27 0.56 4.18
CA ASP A 293 14.13 1.72 3.90
C ASP A 293 13.54 2.65 2.83
N ASN A 294 12.24 2.87 2.90
CA ASN A 294 11.50 3.78 2.02
C ASN A 294 11.56 3.40 0.52
N GLY A 295 11.52 2.11 0.21
CA GLY A 295 11.45 1.62 -1.18
C GLY A 295 12.80 1.46 -1.87
N VAL A 296 13.92 1.68 -1.17
CA VAL A 296 15.26 1.53 -1.75
C VAL A 296 15.63 0.07 -1.92
N THR A 297 15.39 -0.75 -0.88
CA THR A 297 15.60 -2.20 -0.96
C THR A 297 14.32 -2.96 -0.67
N TRP A 298 14.17 -4.10 -1.34
CA TRP A 298 12.99 -4.95 -1.22
C TRP A 298 13.39 -6.36 -0.82
N HIS A 299 12.71 -6.86 0.18
CA HIS A 299 12.89 -8.20 0.72
C HIS A 299 11.67 -9.05 0.38
N LYS A 300 11.92 -10.22 -0.12
CA LYS A 300 10.87 -11.22 -0.30
C LYS A 300 10.39 -11.68 1.07
N GLY A 301 9.10 -11.56 1.33
CA GLY A 301 8.48 -12.10 2.53
C GLY A 301 8.60 -13.63 2.61
N ASP A 302 8.55 -14.15 3.82
CA ASP A 302 8.54 -15.59 4.08
C ASP A 302 7.39 -16.29 3.34
N SER A 303 7.52 -17.58 3.10
CA SER A 303 6.47 -18.39 2.49
C SER A 303 5.14 -18.37 3.29
N LYS A 304 5.20 -18.08 4.57
CA LYS A 304 4.04 -17.89 5.45
C LYS A 304 3.28 -16.58 5.20
N LEU A 305 3.92 -15.61 4.54
CA LEU A 305 3.34 -14.31 4.20
C LEU A 305 2.75 -14.28 2.78
N GLN A 306 2.51 -15.41 2.16
CA GLN A 306 1.96 -15.45 0.81
C GLN A 306 0.47 -15.09 0.78
N LEU A 307 0.06 -14.46 -0.33
CA LEU A 307 -1.34 -14.21 -0.60
C LEU A 307 -2.10 -15.53 -0.80
N PRO A 308 -3.26 -15.71 -0.15
CA PRO A 308 -4.11 -16.87 -0.38
C PRO A 308 -4.71 -16.85 -1.80
N ASP A 309 -5.09 -18.01 -2.30
CA ASP A 309 -5.60 -18.18 -3.67
C ASP A 309 -6.79 -17.31 -4.00
N ILE A 310 -7.67 -17.08 -3.02
CA ILE A 310 -8.86 -16.24 -3.18
C ILE A 310 -8.52 -14.78 -3.51
N LEU A 311 -7.31 -14.33 -3.15
CA LEU A 311 -6.83 -12.98 -3.45
C LEU A 311 -5.99 -12.92 -4.74
N LEU A 312 -5.89 -14.03 -5.48
CA LEU A 312 -5.27 -14.02 -6.81
C LEU A 312 -6.32 -13.66 -7.85
N GLY A 313 -5.91 -12.92 -8.84
CA GLY A 313 -6.81 -12.52 -9.92
C GLY A 313 -6.80 -11.02 -10.12
N ASN A 314 -7.72 -10.33 -9.60
CA ASN A 314 -7.81 -8.87 -9.69
C ASN A 314 -8.10 -8.24 -8.32
N PRO A 315 -7.35 -8.60 -7.27
CA PRO A 315 -7.60 -8.01 -5.98
C PRO A 315 -7.19 -6.54 -6.04
N HIS A 316 -8.00 -5.71 -5.44
CA HIS A 316 -7.63 -4.34 -5.15
C HIS A 316 -7.29 -4.26 -3.67
N PHE A 317 -6.02 -4.07 -3.37
CA PHE A 317 -5.57 -3.83 -2.01
C PHE A 317 -5.66 -2.36 -1.69
N TRP A 318 -6.21 -2.09 -0.54
CA TRP A 318 -6.37 -0.76 -0.03
C TRP A 318 -6.14 -0.76 1.48
N CYS A 319 -5.50 0.29 1.97
CA CYS A 319 -5.23 0.49 3.39
C CYS A 319 -5.82 1.82 3.83
N LYS A 320 -6.49 1.80 4.94
CA LYS A 320 -7.01 2.99 5.60
C LYS A 320 -6.08 3.42 6.73
#